data_554d5ac9241a1d817a8fb4e06ec3c34f
#
_entry.id   554d5ac9241a1d817a8fb4e06ec3c34f
#
_cell.length_a   1.000
_cell.length_b   1.000
_cell.length_c   1.000
_cell.angle_alpha   90.00
_cell.angle_beta   90.00
_cell.angle_gamma   90.00
#
_symmetry.space_group_name_H-M   'P 1'
#
loop_
_entity.id
_entity.type
_entity.pdbx_description
1 polymer ?
#
loop_
_entity_poly.entity_id
_entity_poly.type
_entity_poly.pdbx_seq_one_letter_code
_entity_poly.pdbx_strand_id
1 'polypeptide(L)'
;MSRLVLAVDPGKASGIALFRKEDGQDPELLWSGEYQQDEYAQPIRKALAEAMMQGISIEIACERFTINAQTVKNAQSPYSLEQIGILKQCMIDIGMKAEDLNLQAPADAKALFPNPALKKLEYWHKGGEGHALDAIRHGLLRFVKTGWHPVGLLKE
;
A
#
# COMPACT_ATOMS: atom_id res chain seq x y z
N MET A 1 -10.81 -17.91 4.57
CA MET A 1 -9.45 -17.67 5.07
C MET A 1 -9.11 -16.19 4.99
N SER A 2 -8.55 -15.64 6.05
CA SER A 2 -8.17 -14.22 6.09
C SER A 2 -6.78 -14.00 5.50
N ARG A 3 -6.61 -12.89 4.84
CA ARG A 3 -5.29 -12.38 4.44
C ARG A 3 -5.20 -10.88 4.63
N LEU A 4 -4.00 -10.40 4.87
CA LEU A 4 -3.71 -8.99 5.01
C LEU A 4 -2.93 -8.48 3.80
N VAL A 5 -3.17 -7.24 3.43
CA VAL A 5 -2.31 -6.50 2.51
C VAL A 5 -1.90 -5.20 3.18
N LEU A 6 -0.60 -5.01 3.32
CA LEU A 6 0.00 -3.75 3.74
C LEU A 6 0.44 -3.01 2.49
N ALA A 7 -0.10 -1.83 2.28
CA ALA A 7 0.19 -1.03 1.09
C ALA A 7 0.92 0.25 1.46
N VAL A 8 1.92 0.62 0.66
CA VAL A 8 2.82 1.74 0.95
C VAL A 8 3.00 2.62 -0.29
N ASP A 9 2.83 3.92 -0.09
CA ASP A 9 3.24 4.96 -1.03
C ASP A 9 4.46 5.67 -0.43
N PRO A 10 5.69 5.30 -0.84
CA PRO A 10 6.90 5.78 -0.17
C PRO A 10 7.31 7.17 -0.64
N GLY A 11 7.75 8.01 0.31
CA GLY A 11 8.23 9.36 0.02
C GLY A 11 8.80 10.01 1.26
N LYS A 12 9.01 11.30 1.22
CA LYS A 12 9.39 12.10 2.39
C LYS A 12 8.30 12.00 3.46
N ALA A 13 7.05 12.12 3.06
CA ALA A 13 5.88 11.66 3.81
C ALA A 13 5.36 10.43 3.09
N SER A 14 5.17 9.34 3.79
CA SER A 14 4.71 8.08 3.22
C SER A 14 3.27 7.80 3.59
N GLY A 15 2.50 7.31 2.62
CA GLY A 15 1.18 6.75 2.88
C GLY A 15 1.28 5.27 3.22
N ILE A 16 0.53 4.83 4.22
CA ILE A 16 0.45 3.41 4.57
C ILE A 16 -1.02 3.06 4.80
N ALA A 17 -1.43 1.90 4.31
CA ALA A 17 -2.77 1.36 4.51
C ALA A 17 -2.70 -0.12 4.80
N LEU A 18 -3.51 -0.60 5.74
CA LEU A 18 -3.61 -2.02 6.05
C LEU A 18 -5.03 -2.49 5.77
N PHE A 19 -5.13 -3.55 4.98
CA PHE A 19 -6.39 -4.19 4.64
C PHE A 19 -6.44 -5.63 5.14
N ARG A 20 -7.66 -6.07 5.45
CA ARG A 20 -7.97 -7.47 5.69
C ARG A 20 -9.02 -7.93 4.69
N LYS A 21 -8.85 -9.11 4.13
CA LYS A 21 -9.83 -9.69 3.21
C LYS A 21 -10.11 -11.13 3.59
N GLU A 22 -11.40 -11.43 3.73
CA GLU A 22 -11.91 -12.81 3.80
C GLU A 22 -12.28 -13.29 2.40
N ASP A 23 -12.25 -14.60 2.21
CA ASP A 23 -12.67 -15.20 0.94
C ASP A 23 -14.12 -14.82 0.64
N GLY A 24 -14.38 -14.38 -0.59
CA GLY A 24 -15.72 -14.00 -1.04
C GLY A 24 -16.23 -12.66 -0.53
N GLN A 25 -15.45 -11.92 0.22
CA GLN A 25 -15.82 -10.59 0.74
C GLN A 25 -14.94 -9.49 0.15
N ASP A 26 -15.43 -8.26 0.18
CA ASP A 26 -14.62 -7.10 -0.20
C ASP A 26 -13.53 -6.83 0.83
N PRO A 27 -12.40 -6.24 0.41
CA PRO A 27 -11.36 -5.84 1.36
C PRO A 27 -11.88 -4.85 2.39
N GLU A 28 -11.53 -5.06 3.66
CA GLU A 28 -11.79 -4.14 4.74
C GLU A 28 -10.55 -3.29 5.00
N LEU A 29 -10.68 -1.98 4.95
CA LEU A 29 -9.62 -1.07 5.33
C LEU A 29 -9.57 -0.99 6.85
N LEU A 30 -8.51 -1.54 7.46
CA LEU A 30 -8.35 -1.53 8.91
C LEU A 30 -7.86 -0.17 9.41
N TRP A 31 -6.88 0.40 8.73
CA TRP A 31 -6.40 1.75 9.00
C TRP A 31 -5.57 2.26 7.83
N SER A 32 -5.42 3.58 7.77
CA SER A 32 -4.52 4.26 6.84
C SER A 32 -3.99 5.53 7.49
N GLY A 33 -2.88 6.03 6.99
CA GLY A 33 -2.29 7.26 7.51
C GLY A 33 -1.13 7.74 6.66
N GLU A 34 -0.67 8.94 7.02
CA GLU A 34 0.54 9.54 6.46
C GLU A 34 1.58 9.64 7.57
N TYR A 35 2.81 9.25 7.25
CA TYR A 35 3.89 9.13 8.23
C TYR A 35 5.13 9.84 7.72
N GLN A 36 5.73 10.65 8.59
CA GLN A 36 7.01 11.25 8.30
C GLN A 36 8.12 10.20 8.31
N GLN A 37 9.27 10.56 7.80
CA GLN A 37 10.41 9.66 7.61
C GLN A 37 10.78 8.87 8.87
N ASP A 38 10.78 9.55 10.04
CA ASP A 38 11.18 8.93 11.30
C ASP A 38 10.11 8.03 11.92
N GLU A 39 8.86 8.17 11.47
CA GLU A 39 7.70 7.46 12.03
C GLU A 39 7.27 6.27 11.17
N TYR A 40 7.78 6.17 9.99
CA TYR A 40 7.33 5.27 8.93
C TYR A 40 7.53 3.79 9.26
N ALA A 41 8.67 3.43 9.86
CA ALA A 41 8.99 2.03 10.11
C ALA A 41 8.12 1.38 11.20
N GLN A 42 7.68 2.16 12.19
CA GLN A 42 6.94 1.61 13.33
C GLN A 42 5.60 0.96 12.96
N PRO A 43 4.69 1.62 12.22
CA PRO A 43 3.43 0.99 11.82
C PRO A 43 3.65 -0.23 10.92
N ILE A 44 4.68 -0.23 10.10
CA ILE A 44 5.04 -1.38 9.27
C ILE A 44 5.44 -2.56 10.15
N ARG A 45 6.38 -2.35 11.08
CA ARG A 45 6.85 -3.41 11.98
C ARG A 45 5.72 -3.96 12.83
N LYS A 46 4.83 -3.08 13.32
CA LYS A 46 3.68 -3.49 14.11
C LYS A 46 2.73 -4.37 13.31
N ALA A 47 2.38 -3.98 12.08
CA ALA A 47 1.49 -4.76 11.23
C ALA A 47 2.07 -6.14 10.91
N LEU A 48 3.36 -6.20 10.58
CA LEU A 48 4.05 -7.45 10.28
C LEU A 48 4.12 -8.37 11.52
N ALA A 49 4.44 -7.83 12.68
CA ALA A 49 4.51 -8.60 13.93
C ALA A 49 3.13 -9.14 14.33
N GLU A 50 2.08 -8.34 14.23
CA GLU A 50 0.72 -8.77 14.52
C GLU A 50 0.24 -9.87 13.59
N ALA A 51 0.54 -9.76 12.28
CA ALA A 51 0.22 -10.81 11.32
C ALA A 51 0.91 -12.12 11.68
N MET A 52 2.19 -12.06 12.03
CA MET A 52 2.97 -13.23 12.45
C MET A 52 2.40 -13.87 13.71
N MET A 53 2.08 -13.05 14.71
CA MET A 53 1.52 -13.55 15.99
C MET A 53 0.15 -14.19 15.81
N GLN A 54 -0.67 -13.68 14.90
CA GLN A 54 -2.00 -14.21 14.61
C GLN A 54 -1.99 -15.36 13.60
N GLY A 55 -0.85 -15.65 12.97
CA GLY A 55 -0.75 -16.66 11.95
C GLY A 55 -1.53 -16.33 10.68
N ILE A 56 -1.73 -15.05 10.38
CA ILE A 56 -2.42 -14.58 9.18
C ILE A 56 -1.38 -14.23 8.11
N SER A 57 -1.61 -14.69 6.87
CA SER A 57 -0.72 -14.31 5.76
C SER A 57 -0.81 -12.82 5.48
N ILE A 58 0.34 -12.21 5.18
CA ILE A 58 0.42 -10.81 4.81
C ILE A 58 1.23 -10.65 3.53
N GLU A 59 0.68 -9.88 2.59
CA GLU A 59 1.37 -9.44 1.38
C GLU A 59 1.67 -7.95 1.51
N ILE A 60 2.72 -7.51 0.84
CA ILE A 60 3.12 -6.10 0.86
C ILE A 60 3.13 -5.58 -0.56
N ALA A 61 2.35 -4.52 -0.80
CA ALA A 61 2.29 -3.79 -2.05
C ALA A 61 2.89 -2.40 -1.87
N CYS A 62 3.69 -1.97 -2.81
CA CYS A 62 4.40 -0.69 -2.72
C CYS A 62 4.39 0.00 -4.08
N GLU A 63 4.17 1.30 -4.07
CA GLU A 63 4.33 2.09 -5.28
C GLU A 63 5.77 2.00 -5.76
N ARG A 64 5.92 1.68 -7.06
CA ARG A 64 7.23 1.63 -7.70
C ARG A 64 7.79 3.03 -7.85
N PHE A 65 9.03 3.20 -7.50
CA PHE A 65 9.77 4.41 -7.81
C PHE A 65 10.71 4.15 -8.99
N THR A 66 10.57 4.97 -10.05
CA THR A 66 11.41 4.86 -11.24
C THR A 66 12.32 6.08 -11.34
N ILE A 67 13.61 5.85 -11.52
CA ILE A 67 14.58 6.92 -11.77
C ILE A 67 14.52 7.24 -13.26
N ASN A 68 14.15 8.49 -13.58
CA ASN A 68 14.12 9.01 -14.94
C ASN A 68 14.46 10.50 -14.91
N ALA A 69 14.47 11.16 -16.06
CA ALA A 69 14.82 12.58 -16.15
C ALA A 69 13.93 13.47 -15.28
N GLN A 70 12.65 13.12 -15.14
CA GLN A 70 11.70 13.88 -14.32
C GLN A 70 11.98 13.70 -12.83
N THR A 71 12.23 12.48 -12.37
CA THR A 71 12.51 12.19 -10.96
C THR A 71 13.86 12.73 -10.52
N VAL A 72 14.86 12.79 -11.41
CA VAL A 72 16.16 13.41 -11.12
C VAL A 72 16.01 14.90 -10.87
N LYS A 73 15.09 15.57 -11.55
CA LYS A 73 14.80 17.00 -11.33
C LYS A 73 14.05 17.26 -10.03
N ASN A 74 13.35 16.27 -9.50
CA ASN A 74 12.57 16.38 -8.28
C ASN A 74 13.44 15.99 -7.09
N ALA A 75 13.70 16.91 -6.17
CA ALA A 75 14.55 16.69 -4.99
C ALA A 75 14.03 15.63 -4.00
N GLN A 76 12.88 14.99 -4.29
CA GLN A 76 12.27 13.97 -3.43
C GLN A 76 12.67 12.53 -3.77
N SER A 77 13.42 12.34 -4.85
CA SER A 77 13.77 10.98 -5.31
C SER A 77 14.53 10.14 -4.27
N PRO A 78 15.49 10.66 -3.48
CA PRO A 78 16.19 9.83 -2.50
C PRO A 78 15.26 9.26 -1.42
N TYR A 79 14.27 10.03 -0.99
CA TYR A 79 13.36 9.61 0.08
C TYR A 79 12.56 8.36 -0.28
N SER A 80 12.03 8.30 -1.49
CA SER A 80 11.25 7.13 -1.93
C SER A 80 12.11 5.86 -1.94
N LEU A 81 13.33 5.94 -2.46
CA LEU A 81 14.26 4.81 -2.48
C LEU A 81 14.69 4.38 -1.07
N GLU A 82 14.96 5.34 -0.20
CA GLU A 82 15.31 5.08 1.20
C GLU A 82 14.17 4.35 1.92
N GLN A 83 12.94 4.80 1.73
CA GLN A 83 11.78 4.20 2.37
C GLN A 83 11.49 2.80 1.84
N ILE A 84 11.69 2.55 0.55
CA ILE A 84 11.60 1.20 -0.01
C ILE A 84 12.65 0.29 0.63
N GLY A 85 13.87 0.79 0.84
CA GLY A 85 14.93 0.04 1.51
C GLY A 85 14.57 -0.32 2.95
N ILE A 86 14.01 0.62 3.70
CA ILE A 86 13.54 0.40 5.07
C ILE A 86 12.42 -0.65 5.08
N LEU A 87 11.47 -0.55 4.16
CA LEU A 87 10.37 -1.51 4.03
C LEU A 87 10.90 -2.93 3.80
N LYS A 88 11.85 -3.08 2.88
CA LYS A 88 12.50 -4.38 2.62
C LYS A 88 13.20 -4.91 3.87
N GLN A 89 13.87 -4.05 4.63
CA GLN A 89 14.54 -4.46 5.87
C GLN A 89 13.53 -4.93 6.92
N CYS A 90 12.40 -4.22 7.07
CA CYS A 90 11.33 -4.66 7.96
C CYS A 90 10.81 -6.06 7.58
N MET A 91 10.69 -6.34 6.28
CA MET A 91 10.29 -7.66 5.78
C MET A 91 11.32 -8.73 6.11
N ILE A 92 12.60 -8.45 5.85
CA ILE A 92 13.70 -9.38 6.12
C ILE A 92 13.77 -9.73 7.60
N ASP A 93 13.59 -8.75 8.48
CA ASP A 93 13.68 -8.92 9.94
C ASP A 93 12.64 -9.91 10.48
N ILE A 94 11.55 -10.16 9.77
CA ILE A 94 10.52 -11.14 10.17
C ILE A 94 10.54 -12.41 9.32
N GLY A 95 11.58 -12.60 8.53
CA GLY A 95 11.76 -13.82 7.73
C GLY A 95 11.16 -13.79 6.33
N MET A 96 10.62 -12.67 5.88
CA MET A 96 10.21 -12.48 4.49
C MET A 96 11.44 -12.20 3.62
N LYS A 97 11.30 -12.37 2.32
CA LYS A 97 12.36 -12.03 1.37
C LYS A 97 12.09 -10.65 0.78
N ALA A 98 13.16 -9.90 0.48
CA ALA A 98 13.03 -8.59 -0.18
C ALA A 98 12.31 -8.70 -1.53
N GLU A 99 12.49 -9.80 -2.25
CA GLU A 99 11.84 -10.07 -3.54
C GLU A 99 10.32 -10.31 -3.42
N ASP A 100 9.81 -10.56 -2.21
CA ASP A 100 8.37 -10.72 -1.97
C ASP A 100 7.64 -9.38 -1.98
N LEU A 101 8.35 -8.26 -2.05
CA LEU A 101 7.74 -6.94 -2.18
C LEU A 101 7.11 -6.77 -3.56
N ASN A 102 5.82 -6.50 -3.58
CA ASN A 102 5.06 -6.31 -4.83
C ASN A 102 5.11 -4.83 -5.22
N LEU A 103 5.96 -4.49 -6.17
CA LEU A 103 6.08 -3.13 -6.69
C LEU A 103 5.05 -2.90 -7.79
N GLN A 104 4.31 -1.80 -7.70
CA GLN A 104 3.23 -1.47 -8.62
C GLN A 104 3.40 -0.06 -9.18
N ALA A 105 3.11 0.11 -10.47
CA ALA A 105 3.21 1.42 -11.12
C ALA A 105 2.13 2.37 -10.61
N PRO A 106 2.47 3.65 -10.32
CA PRO A 106 1.47 4.63 -9.86
C PRO A 106 0.33 4.84 -10.85
N ALA A 107 0.62 4.81 -12.15
CA ALA A 107 -0.39 4.99 -13.18
C ALA A 107 -1.47 3.90 -13.15
N ASP A 108 -1.11 2.66 -12.87
CA ASP A 108 -2.05 1.53 -12.82
C ASP A 108 -3.04 1.69 -11.66
N ALA A 109 -2.54 2.09 -10.50
CA ALA A 109 -3.38 2.30 -9.32
C ALA A 109 -4.37 3.46 -9.53
N LYS A 110 -3.90 4.58 -10.07
CA LYS A 110 -4.74 5.76 -10.33
C LYS A 110 -5.76 5.52 -11.44
N ALA A 111 -5.40 4.75 -12.47
CA ALA A 111 -6.31 4.44 -13.57
C ALA A 111 -7.50 3.58 -13.10
N LEU A 112 -7.24 2.60 -12.25
CA LEU A 112 -8.28 1.69 -11.76
C LEU A 112 -9.11 2.29 -10.63
N PHE A 113 -8.47 3.05 -9.73
CA PHE A 113 -9.12 3.64 -8.55
C PHE A 113 -8.97 5.16 -8.48
N PRO A 114 -9.54 5.93 -9.43
CA PRO A 114 -9.60 7.39 -9.29
C PRO A 114 -10.48 7.77 -8.10
N ASN A 115 -10.46 9.04 -7.68
CA ASN A 115 -11.24 9.49 -6.53
C ASN A 115 -12.73 9.10 -6.58
N PRO A 116 -13.43 9.24 -7.73
CA PRO A 116 -14.83 8.82 -7.78
C PRO A 116 -15.03 7.33 -7.48
N ALA A 117 -14.11 6.47 -7.92
CA ALA A 117 -14.17 5.04 -7.64
C ALA A 117 -13.95 4.75 -6.15
N LEU A 118 -12.99 5.42 -5.51
CA LEU A 118 -12.77 5.28 -4.06
C LEU A 118 -14.00 5.72 -3.27
N LYS A 119 -14.67 6.80 -3.68
CA LYS A 119 -15.90 7.26 -3.04
C LYS A 119 -17.03 6.26 -3.21
N LYS A 120 -17.22 5.74 -4.42
CA LYS A 120 -18.26 4.76 -4.72
C LYS A 120 -18.09 3.46 -3.92
N LEU A 121 -16.86 3.03 -3.73
CA LEU A 121 -16.52 1.83 -2.97
C LEU A 121 -16.36 2.09 -1.46
N GLU A 122 -16.53 3.34 -1.02
CA GLU A 122 -16.45 3.75 0.39
C GLU A 122 -15.06 3.62 1.03
N TYR A 123 -14.00 3.70 0.23
CA TYR A 123 -12.62 3.72 0.73
C TYR A 123 -12.02 5.14 0.80
N TRP A 124 -12.72 6.12 0.25
CA TRP A 124 -12.22 7.50 0.25
C TRP A 124 -12.42 8.14 1.63
N HIS A 125 -11.42 8.90 2.07
CA HIS A 125 -11.51 9.71 3.27
C HIS A 125 -10.91 11.09 3.02
N LYS A 126 -11.32 12.05 3.86
CA LYS A 126 -10.83 13.41 3.85
C LYS A 126 -9.58 13.51 4.72
N GLY A 127 -8.66 14.40 4.37
CA GLY A 127 -7.49 14.73 5.17
C GLY A 127 -6.17 14.31 4.54
N GLY A 128 -5.08 14.88 5.03
CA GLY A 128 -3.74 14.64 4.55
C GLY A 128 -3.45 15.23 3.17
N GLU A 129 -2.30 14.88 2.63
CA GLU A 129 -1.83 15.34 1.31
C GLU A 129 -2.10 14.34 0.19
N GLY A 130 -2.86 13.28 0.46
CA GLY A 130 -3.22 12.27 -0.53
C GLY A 130 -2.34 11.03 -0.52
N HIS A 131 -1.30 10.96 0.30
CA HIS A 131 -0.41 9.79 0.37
C HIS A 131 -1.12 8.56 0.90
N ALA A 132 -1.99 8.72 1.91
CA ALA A 132 -2.79 7.63 2.43
C ALA A 132 -3.76 7.08 1.38
N LEU A 133 -4.37 7.95 0.58
CA LEU A 133 -5.24 7.54 -0.53
C LEU A 133 -4.47 6.80 -1.60
N ASP A 134 -3.25 7.22 -1.91
CA ASP A 134 -2.40 6.50 -2.86
C ASP A 134 -2.03 5.11 -2.34
N ALA A 135 -1.73 4.99 -1.05
CA ALA A 135 -1.51 3.67 -0.43
C ALA A 135 -2.77 2.79 -0.51
N ILE A 136 -3.96 3.35 -0.25
CA ILE A 136 -5.23 2.64 -0.39
C ILE A 136 -5.40 2.11 -1.82
N ARG A 137 -5.13 2.94 -2.83
CA ARG A 137 -5.18 2.52 -4.24
C ARG A 137 -4.28 1.33 -4.53
N HIS A 138 -3.07 1.34 -4.00
CA HIS A 138 -2.13 0.23 -4.19
C HIS A 138 -2.57 -1.05 -3.50
N GLY A 139 -3.17 -0.95 -2.32
CA GLY A 139 -3.76 -2.10 -1.64
C GLY A 139 -4.89 -2.71 -2.45
N LEU A 140 -5.82 -1.89 -2.92
CA LEU A 140 -6.94 -2.33 -3.74
C LEU A 140 -6.47 -2.93 -5.08
N LEU A 141 -5.47 -2.32 -5.72
CA LEU A 141 -4.88 -2.87 -6.94
C LEU A 141 -4.30 -4.26 -6.71
N ARG A 142 -3.62 -4.47 -5.57
CA ARG A 142 -3.08 -5.79 -5.23
C ARG A 142 -4.19 -6.84 -5.11
N PHE A 143 -5.31 -6.50 -4.48
CA PHE A 143 -6.46 -7.41 -4.41
C PHE A 143 -7.02 -7.73 -5.79
N VAL A 144 -7.14 -6.75 -6.67
CA VAL A 144 -7.60 -7.00 -8.05
C VAL A 144 -6.65 -7.95 -8.77
N LYS A 145 -5.35 -7.73 -8.65
CA LYS A 145 -4.33 -8.61 -9.28
C LYS A 145 -4.36 -10.04 -8.74
N THR A 146 -4.90 -10.24 -7.55
CA THR A 146 -5.00 -11.55 -6.90
C THR A 146 -6.43 -12.11 -6.88
N GLY A 147 -7.33 -11.57 -7.69
CA GLY A 147 -8.63 -12.17 -7.97
C GLY A 147 -9.86 -11.47 -7.44
N TRP A 148 -9.71 -10.35 -6.74
CA TRP A 148 -10.86 -9.58 -6.29
C TRP A 148 -11.48 -8.79 -7.46
N HIS A 149 -12.81 -8.87 -7.56
CA HIS A 149 -13.57 -8.11 -8.56
C HIS A 149 -14.46 -7.10 -7.83
N PRO A 150 -14.15 -5.80 -7.92
CA PRO A 150 -14.97 -4.77 -7.25
C PRO A 150 -16.30 -4.59 -7.95
N VAL A 151 -17.33 -5.25 -7.45
CA VAL A 151 -18.68 -5.29 -8.04
C VAL A 151 -19.26 -3.90 -8.24
N GLY A 152 -18.97 -2.96 -7.33
CA GLY A 152 -19.40 -1.57 -7.44
C GLY A 152 -18.92 -0.83 -8.69
N LEU A 153 -17.80 -1.25 -9.28
CA LEU A 153 -17.25 -0.64 -10.50
C LEU A 153 -17.72 -1.35 -11.78
N LEU A 154 -18.21 -2.57 -11.68
CA LEU A 154 -18.62 -3.39 -12.81
C LEU A 154 -20.07 -3.17 -13.24
N LYS A 155 -20.84 -2.42 -12.48
CA LYS A 155 -22.26 -2.17 -12.71
C LYS A 155 -22.57 -0.87 -13.45
N GLU A 156 -21.67 -0.42 -14.29
CA GLU A 156 -21.94 0.76 -15.10
C GLU A 156 -22.39 0.41 -16.52
#